data_79a8865e900faf6618b42266304a90a1
#
_entry.id   79a8865e900faf6618b42266304a90a1
#
_cell.length_a   1.000
_cell.length_b   1.000
_cell.length_c   1.000
_cell.angle_alpha   90.00
_cell.angle_beta   90.00
_cell.angle_gamma   90.00
#
_symmetry.space_group_name_H-M   'P 1'
#
loop_
_entity.id
_entity.type
_entity.pdbx_description
1 polymer ?
#
loop_
_entity_poly.entity_id
_entity_poly.type
_entity_poly.pdbx_seq_one_letter_code
_entity_poly.pdbx_strand_id
1 'polypeptide(L)'
;MTDNTLKPYVIGLDLGGTNSVFGIVDARGEIKATTAIKTGGYGKVEDYVKAAVEALQPIIDTVGGIDKIKAMGIGAPNANYYNGTIEFAPNLPWAHDGVVPLADLFSKALGGLPVGMTNDANAAALGEMTYGVARGMKNFIDVTLGTGVGSGIVINGQMVYGCDGFAGELGHVTMVRGKEGRTCGCGRTGCLEAYCSATGVARTAREFLEKSD
;
A
#
# COMPACT_ATOMS: atom_id res chain seq x y z
N MET A 1 35.19 -11.63 13.72
CA MET A 1 34.63 -10.30 14.05
C MET A 1 33.36 -10.15 13.25
N THR A 2 32.20 -10.25 13.87
CA THR A 2 30.92 -9.98 13.20
C THR A 2 30.87 -8.49 12.94
N ASP A 3 30.76 -8.11 11.65
CA ASP A 3 30.62 -6.71 11.24
C ASP A 3 29.29 -6.18 11.81
N ASN A 4 29.39 -5.45 12.91
CA ASN A 4 28.23 -4.91 13.65
C ASN A 4 27.57 -3.73 12.91
N THR A 5 28.13 -3.32 11.75
CA THR A 5 27.62 -2.23 10.92
C THR A 5 26.57 -2.68 9.90
N LEU A 6 26.45 -3.99 9.67
CA LEU A 6 25.45 -4.54 8.74
C LEU A 6 24.03 -4.39 9.28
N LYS A 7 23.20 -3.70 8.51
CA LYS A 7 21.75 -3.58 8.72
C LYS A 7 21.01 -4.45 7.68
N PRO A 8 20.87 -5.77 7.93
CA PRO A 8 20.41 -6.71 6.92
C PRO A 8 18.91 -6.71 6.69
N TYR A 9 18.15 -6.00 7.52
CA TYR A 9 16.69 -6.06 7.52
C TYR A 9 16.05 -4.72 7.16
N VAL A 10 14.84 -4.80 6.66
CA VAL A 10 13.91 -3.67 6.47
C VAL A 10 12.58 -4.00 7.12
N ILE A 11 11.85 -2.97 7.54
CA ILE A 11 10.45 -3.10 7.95
C ILE A 11 9.60 -2.84 6.72
N GLY A 12 8.64 -3.72 6.43
CA GLY A 12 7.55 -3.48 5.48
C GLY A 12 6.25 -3.22 6.23
N LEU A 13 5.48 -2.25 5.80
CA LEU A 13 4.11 -2.01 6.25
C LEU A 13 3.17 -2.07 5.05
N ASP A 14 2.22 -2.98 5.11
CA ASP A 14 1.01 -2.97 4.29
C ASP A 14 -0.12 -2.32 5.10
N LEU A 15 -0.47 -1.09 4.74
CA LEU A 15 -1.47 -0.28 5.43
C LEU A 15 -2.79 -0.35 4.68
N GLY A 16 -3.65 -1.26 5.09
CA GLY A 16 -5.02 -1.34 4.59
C GLY A 16 -6.00 -0.52 5.44
N GLY A 17 -7.20 -0.28 4.91
CA GLY A 17 -8.25 0.47 5.63
C GLY A 17 -8.74 -0.19 6.91
N THR A 18 -8.59 -1.51 7.06
CA THR A 18 -9.05 -2.27 8.24
C THR A 18 -7.90 -2.73 9.12
N ASN A 19 -6.86 -3.28 8.55
CA ASN A 19 -5.70 -3.81 9.25
C ASN A 19 -4.42 -3.23 8.65
N SER A 20 -3.43 -3.05 9.50
CA SER A 20 -2.05 -2.74 9.14
C SER A 20 -1.18 -3.94 9.49
N VAL A 21 -0.49 -4.50 8.49
CA VAL A 21 0.38 -5.65 8.64
C VAL A 21 1.83 -5.23 8.51
N PHE A 22 2.63 -5.60 9.47
CA PHE A 22 4.06 -5.31 9.50
C PHE A 22 4.86 -6.59 9.32
N GLY A 23 5.95 -6.49 8.57
CA GLY A 23 6.91 -7.59 8.41
C GLY A 23 8.35 -7.08 8.51
N ILE A 24 9.23 -7.88 9.11
CA ILE A 24 10.67 -7.70 8.99
C ILE A 24 11.17 -8.63 7.91
N VAL A 25 11.84 -8.06 6.90
CA VAL A 25 12.22 -8.76 5.67
C VAL A 25 13.73 -8.61 5.46
N ASP A 26 14.38 -9.71 5.03
CA ASP A 26 15.79 -9.67 4.64
C ASP A 26 15.99 -9.31 3.15
N ALA A 27 17.25 -9.19 2.73
CA ALA A 27 17.60 -8.84 1.35
C ALA A 27 17.16 -9.87 0.28
N ARG A 28 16.74 -11.07 0.69
CA ARG A 28 16.22 -12.11 -0.22
C ARG A 28 14.70 -12.08 -0.34
N GLY A 29 14.04 -11.22 0.44
CA GLY A 29 12.59 -11.15 0.52
C GLY A 29 11.99 -12.14 1.54
N GLU A 30 12.81 -12.81 2.36
CA GLU A 30 12.31 -13.67 3.42
C GLU A 30 11.74 -12.87 4.58
N ILE A 31 10.50 -13.17 4.96
CA ILE A 31 9.85 -12.60 6.13
C ILE A 31 10.38 -13.29 7.38
N LYS A 32 11.04 -12.55 8.28
CA LYS A 32 11.61 -13.07 9.52
C LYS A 32 10.64 -13.03 10.69
N ALA A 33 9.81 -11.99 10.75
CA ALA A 33 8.78 -11.83 11.76
C ALA A 33 7.64 -10.95 11.23
N THR A 34 6.45 -11.12 11.76
CA THR A 34 5.27 -10.32 11.40
C THR A 34 4.48 -9.92 12.63
N THR A 35 3.80 -8.79 12.54
CA THR A 35 2.77 -8.37 13.49
C THR A 35 1.67 -7.60 12.77
N ALA A 36 0.53 -7.43 13.40
CA ALA A 36 -0.57 -6.66 12.82
C ALA A 36 -1.33 -5.91 13.91
N ILE A 37 -1.87 -4.75 13.52
CA ILE A 37 -2.80 -3.97 14.34
C ILE A 37 -4.03 -3.58 13.51
N LYS A 38 -5.08 -3.13 14.17
CA LYS A 38 -6.20 -2.48 13.48
C LYS A 38 -5.74 -1.12 12.98
N THR A 39 -6.12 -0.75 11.74
CA THR A 39 -5.84 0.59 11.19
C THR A 39 -6.82 1.62 11.73
N GLY A 40 -8.09 1.23 11.91
CA GLY A 40 -9.15 2.08 12.47
C GLY A 40 -9.16 2.09 14.00
N GLY A 41 -9.97 2.99 14.56
CA GLY A 41 -10.13 3.14 16.01
C GLY A 41 -9.26 4.22 16.65
N TYR A 42 -8.39 4.85 15.88
CA TYR A 42 -7.56 5.98 16.33
C TYR A 42 -8.18 7.29 15.85
N GLY A 43 -8.33 8.24 16.77
CA GLY A 43 -8.82 9.60 16.47
C GLY A 43 -7.76 10.50 15.85
N LYS A 44 -6.47 10.16 16.07
CA LYS A 44 -5.32 10.91 15.57
C LYS A 44 -4.28 9.94 15.00
N VAL A 45 -3.52 10.41 14.01
CA VAL A 45 -2.45 9.62 13.41
C VAL A 45 -1.31 9.32 14.39
N GLU A 46 -1.05 10.23 15.34
CA GLU A 46 -0.02 10.05 16.35
C GLU A 46 -0.32 8.84 17.25
N ASP A 47 -1.61 8.64 17.62
CA ASP A 47 -2.03 7.48 18.40
C ASP A 47 -1.86 6.17 17.60
N TYR A 48 -2.17 6.21 16.30
CA TYR A 48 -1.93 5.08 15.39
C TYR A 48 -0.44 4.75 15.29
N VAL A 49 0.42 5.75 15.04
CA VAL A 49 1.87 5.56 14.92
C VAL A 49 2.45 5.01 16.22
N LYS A 50 2.00 5.52 17.37
CA LYS A 50 2.42 5.02 18.69
C LYS A 50 2.07 3.54 18.86
N ALA A 51 0.82 3.16 18.60
CA ALA A 51 0.38 1.76 18.67
C ALA A 51 1.15 0.85 17.68
N ALA A 52 1.44 1.36 16.48
CA ALA A 52 2.22 0.65 15.48
C ALA A 52 3.65 0.38 15.95
N VAL A 53 4.32 1.37 16.54
CA VAL A 53 5.68 1.22 17.08
C VAL A 53 5.70 0.28 18.28
N GLU A 54 4.72 0.35 19.17
CA GLU A 54 4.57 -0.60 20.27
C GLU A 54 4.41 -2.05 19.78
N ALA A 55 3.63 -2.26 18.71
CA ALA A 55 3.47 -3.59 18.10
C ALA A 55 4.71 -4.07 17.32
N LEU A 56 5.50 -3.14 16.78
CA LEU A 56 6.74 -3.44 16.07
C LEU A 56 7.87 -3.87 17.02
N GLN A 57 7.93 -3.32 18.24
CA GLN A 57 9.07 -3.53 19.14
C GLN A 57 9.39 -5.00 19.38
N PRO A 58 8.42 -5.89 19.70
CA PRO A 58 8.71 -7.31 19.91
C PRO A 58 9.34 -7.99 18.69
N ILE A 59 8.88 -7.69 17.46
CA ILE A 59 9.44 -8.32 16.26
C ILE A 59 10.79 -7.73 15.88
N ILE A 60 11.05 -6.45 16.17
CA ILE A 60 12.37 -5.83 16.02
C ILE A 60 13.39 -6.50 16.94
N ASP A 61 13.00 -6.82 18.17
CA ASP A 61 13.87 -7.48 19.15
C ASP A 61 14.28 -8.90 18.70
N THR A 62 13.40 -9.62 17.96
CA THR A 62 13.72 -10.96 17.45
C THR A 62 14.89 -10.96 16.45
N VAL A 63 15.17 -9.85 15.80
CA VAL A 63 16.24 -9.72 14.81
C VAL A 63 17.48 -8.96 15.32
N GLY A 64 17.51 -8.67 16.63
CA GLY A 64 18.65 -8.04 17.29
C GLY A 64 18.55 -6.52 17.46
N GLY A 65 17.32 -5.98 17.37
CA GLY A 65 17.04 -4.57 17.66
C GLY A 65 17.04 -3.65 16.46
N ILE A 66 16.67 -2.39 16.69
CA ILE A 66 16.51 -1.36 15.66
C ILE A 66 17.81 -1.09 14.88
N ASP A 67 18.97 -1.30 15.50
CA ASP A 67 20.27 -1.13 14.85
C ASP A 67 20.52 -2.11 13.70
N LYS A 68 19.74 -3.19 13.60
CA LYS A 68 19.78 -4.15 12.49
C LYS A 68 18.82 -3.78 11.36
N ILE A 69 17.98 -2.78 11.56
CA ILE A 69 17.00 -2.31 10.57
C ILE A 69 17.61 -1.16 9.75
N LYS A 70 17.57 -1.29 8.43
CA LYS A 70 18.13 -0.31 7.50
C LYS A 70 17.14 0.83 7.20
N ALA A 71 15.88 0.47 6.99
CA ALA A 71 14.82 1.40 6.58
C ALA A 71 13.44 0.76 6.81
N MET A 72 12.39 1.56 6.65
CA MET A 72 11.01 1.11 6.58
C MET A 72 10.40 1.50 5.22
N GLY A 73 9.66 0.56 4.61
CA GLY A 73 8.85 0.78 3.41
C GLY A 73 7.37 0.66 3.74
N ILE A 74 6.55 1.57 3.21
CA ILE A 74 5.10 1.60 3.44
C ILE A 74 4.37 1.52 2.10
N GLY A 75 3.51 0.51 1.94
CA GLY A 75 2.46 0.47 0.92
C GLY A 75 1.15 0.91 1.55
N ALA A 76 0.49 1.95 0.99
CA ALA A 76 -0.71 2.51 1.58
C ALA A 76 -1.63 3.14 0.53
N PRO A 77 -2.96 3.13 0.74
CA PRO A 77 -3.87 3.87 -0.12
C PRO A 77 -3.56 5.38 -0.06
N ASN A 78 -3.73 6.06 -1.17
CA ASN A 78 -3.52 7.51 -1.30
C ASN A 78 -2.13 7.99 -0.84
N ALA A 79 -1.12 7.11 -0.90
CA ALA A 79 0.24 7.44 -0.53
C ALA A 79 0.95 8.19 -1.67
N ASN A 80 1.51 9.35 -1.34
CA ASN A 80 2.33 10.15 -2.24
C ASN A 80 3.81 9.81 -2.04
N TYR A 81 4.43 9.25 -3.08
CA TYR A 81 5.83 8.84 -3.08
C TYR A 81 6.81 10.01 -2.85
N TYR A 82 6.52 11.18 -3.43
CA TYR A 82 7.45 12.31 -3.40
C TYR A 82 7.51 13.01 -2.05
N ASN A 83 6.37 13.06 -1.35
CA ASN A 83 6.22 13.82 -0.12
C ASN A 83 6.24 12.95 1.14
N GLY A 84 6.09 11.62 0.99
CA GLY A 84 5.95 10.73 2.14
C GLY A 84 4.65 10.95 2.92
N THR A 85 3.58 11.37 2.22
CA THR A 85 2.29 11.73 2.81
C THR A 85 1.19 10.76 2.38
N ILE A 86 0.14 10.67 3.20
CA ILE A 86 -1.16 10.13 2.78
C ILE A 86 -2.09 11.33 2.58
N GLU A 87 -2.80 11.34 1.45
CA GLU A 87 -3.57 12.50 1.02
C GLU A 87 -5.04 12.13 0.80
N PHE A 88 -5.93 12.72 1.64
CA PHE A 88 -7.38 12.58 1.50
C PHE A 88 -7.86 11.12 1.34
N ALA A 89 -7.40 10.23 2.22
CA ALA A 89 -7.69 8.80 2.16
C ALA A 89 -9.03 8.47 2.82
N PRO A 90 -10.11 8.18 2.06
CA PRO A 90 -11.46 8.00 2.63
C PRO A 90 -11.58 6.78 3.55
N ASN A 91 -10.69 5.82 3.39
CA ASN A 91 -10.66 4.58 4.17
C ASN A 91 -9.83 4.69 5.47
N LEU A 92 -9.20 5.86 5.70
CA LEU A 92 -8.34 6.11 6.87
C LEU A 92 -8.92 7.28 7.68
N PRO A 93 -9.62 7.03 8.81
CA PRO A 93 -10.32 8.09 9.56
C PRO A 93 -9.42 9.27 9.94
N TRP A 94 -8.16 9.00 10.28
CA TRP A 94 -7.17 10.02 10.66
C TRP A 94 -6.49 10.72 9.46
N ALA A 95 -6.80 10.33 8.21
CA ALA A 95 -6.31 10.96 6.98
C ALA A 95 -7.45 11.28 5.99
N HIS A 96 -8.71 11.21 6.42
CA HIS A 96 -9.88 11.40 5.55
C HIS A 96 -9.92 12.81 4.95
N ASP A 97 -9.73 13.83 5.79
CA ASP A 97 -9.98 15.22 5.42
C ASP A 97 -8.68 16.05 5.24
N GLY A 98 -7.53 15.38 5.09
CA GLY A 98 -6.28 16.12 5.02
C GLY A 98 -5.08 15.35 4.49
N VAL A 99 -3.93 16.01 4.62
CA VAL A 99 -2.62 15.48 4.25
C VAL A 99 -1.86 15.13 5.53
N VAL A 100 -1.40 13.88 5.63
CA VAL A 100 -0.72 13.33 6.80
C VAL A 100 0.71 12.96 6.43
N PRO A 101 1.76 13.52 7.07
CA PRO A 101 3.15 13.22 6.79
C PRO A 101 3.58 11.91 7.48
N LEU A 102 3.00 10.79 7.04
CA LEU A 102 3.11 9.52 7.72
C LEU A 102 4.55 8.99 7.76
N ALA A 103 5.32 9.16 6.67
CA ALA A 103 6.72 8.74 6.62
C ALA A 103 7.56 9.46 7.69
N ASP A 104 7.38 10.76 7.84
CA ASP A 104 8.07 11.57 8.85
C ASP A 104 7.69 11.18 10.27
N LEU A 105 6.41 10.89 10.50
CA LEU A 105 5.92 10.47 11.82
C LEU A 105 6.54 9.13 12.23
N PHE A 106 6.57 8.14 11.34
CA PHE A 106 7.26 6.87 11.61
C PHE A 106 8.76 7.05 11.77
N SER A 107 9.41 7.85 10.91
CA SER A 107 10.85 8.12 11.02
C SER A 107 11.19 8.67 12.40
N LYS A 108 10.47 9.68 12.87
CA LYS A 108 10.65 10.27 14.21
C LYS A 108 10.42 9.26 15.33
N ALA A 109 9.34 8.50 15.25
CA ALA A 109 8.99 7.52 16.27
C ALA A 109 9.96 6.34 16.34
N LEU A 110 10.66 6.03 15.23
CA LEU A 110 11.68 4.98 15.12
C LEU A 110 13.13 5.53 15.22
N GLY A 111 13.33 6.68 15.87
CA GLY A 111 14.65 7.22 16.14
C GLY A 111 15.41 7.76 14.93
N GLY A 112 14.72 8.24 13.91
CA GLY A 112 15.30 8.77 12.67
C GLY A 112 15.56 7.71 11.60
N LEU A 113 14.92 6.53 11.71
CA LEU A 113 15.00 5.49 10.68
C LEU A 113 14.50 6.06 9.35
N PRO A 114 15.21 5.86 8.21
CA PRO A 114 14.70 6.24 6.89
C PRO A 114 13.39 5.53 6.58
N VAL A 115 12.37 6.28 6.14
CA VAL A 115 11.06 5.74 5.76
C VAL A 115 10.71 6.21 4.37
N GLY A 116 10.41 5.26 3.47
CA GLY A 116 9.84 5.51 2.16
C GLY A 116 8.43 4.96 2.07
N MET A 117 7.58 5.57 1.24
CA MET A 117 6.23 5.06 1.03
C MET A 117 5.77 5.22 -0.41
N THR A 118 4.80 4.41 -0.78
CA THR A 118 4.14 4.47 -2.08
C THR A 118 2.72 3.91 -1.97
N ASN A 119 1.93 4.06 -3.04
CA ASN A 119 0.64 3.38 -3.14
C ASN A 119 0.82 1.86 -3.04
N ASP A 120 -0.18 1.17 -2.48
CA ASP A 120 -0.19 -0.28 -2.26
C ASP A 120 -0.01 -1.09 -3.55
N ALA A 121 -0.66 -0.71 -4.66
CA ALA A 121 -0.49 -1.37 -5.95
C ALA A 121 0.91 -1.13 -6.55
N ASN A 122 1.51 0.05 -6.36
CA ASN A 122 2.90 0.30 -6.73
C ASN A 122 3.85 -0.55 -5.89
N ALA A 123 3.58 -0.72 -4.59
CA ALA A 123 4.36 -1.60 -3.73
C ALA A 123 4.28 -3.07 -4.19
N ALA A 124 3.09 -3.53 -4.59
CA ALA A 124 2.90 -4.86 -5.17
C ALA A 124 3.72 -5.04 -6.45
N ALA A 125 3.64 -4.10 -7.40
CA ALA A 125 4.41 -4.14 -8.64
C ALA A 125 5.94 -4.14 -8.39
N LEU A 126 6.43 -3.38 -7.40
CA LEU A 126 7.83 -3.42 -6.97
C LEU A 126 8.21 -4.79 -6.38
N GLY A 127 7.31 -5.40 -5.64
CA GLY A 127 7.46 -6.76 -5.10
C GLY A 127 7.59 -7.79 -6.23
N GLU A 128 6.69 -7.75 -7.21
CA GLU A 128 6.73 -8.62 -8.40
C GLU A 128 8.00 -8.42 -9.24
N MET A 129 8.45 -7.19 -9.40
CA MET A 129 9.69 -6.87 -10.11
C MET A 129 10.92 -7.43 -9.39
N THR A 130 10.92 -7.42 -8.06
CA THR A 130 12.09 -7.78 -7.26
C THR A 130 12.15 -9.28 -6.96
N TYR A 131 11.02 -9.86 -6.60
CA TYR A 131 10.95 -11.23 -6.07
C TYR A 131 9.96 -12.14 -6.81
N GLY A 132 9.02 -11.57 -7.56
CA GLY A 132 7.91 -12.28 -8.18
C GLY A 132 8.10 -12.60 -9.66
N VAL A 133 6.95 -12.71 -10.35
CA VAL A 133 6.89 -13.15 -11.77
C VAL A 133 7.44 -12.13 -12.75
N ALA A 134 7.51 -10.83 -12.37
CA ALA A 134 8.08 -9.77 -13.20
C ALA A 134 9.60 -9.61 -13.03
N ARG A 135 10.25 -10.52 -12.30
CA ARG A 135 11.71 -10.46 -12.10
C ARG A 135 12.46 -10.49 -13.42
N GLY A 136 13.29 -9.47 -13.66
CA GLY A 136 14.04 -9.30 -14.90
C GLY A 136 13.28 -8.56 -16.00
N MET A 137 11.98 -8.31 -15.84
CA MET A 137 11.21 -7.48 -16.77
C MET A 137 11.51 -6.00 -16.52
N LYS A 138 11.64 -5.25 -17.60
CA LYS A 138 11.87 -3.80 -17.54
C LYS A 138 10.62 -2.98 -17.85
N ASN A 139 9.64 -3.59 -18.51
CA ASN A 139 8.41 -2.94 -18.94
C ASN A 139 7.25 -3.88 -18.68
N PHE A 140 6.38 -3.53 -17.76
CA PHE A 140 5.17 -4.29 -17.44
C PHE A 140 4.16 -3.40 -16.69
N ILE A 141 2.94 -3.88 -16.59
CA ILE A 141 1.90 -3.34 -15.73
C ILE A 141 1.47 -4.48 -14.81
N ASP A 142 1.49 -4.23 -13.52
CA ASP A 142 0.87 -5.06 -12.50
C ASP A 142 -0.54 -4.56 -12.22
N VAL A 143 -1.53 -5.45 -12.15
CA VAL A 143 -2.93 -5.10 -11.86
C VAL A 143 -3.42 -5.92 -10.68
N THR A 144 -3.74 -5.24 -9.60
CA THR A 144 -4.30 -5.87 -8.40
C THR A 144 -5.82 -5.84 -8.42
N LEU A 145 -6.44 -7.02 -8.32
CA LEU A 145 -7.90 -7.20 -8.28
C LEU A 145 -8.31 -7.63 -6.86
N GLY A 146 -8.71 -6.66 -6.06
CA GLY A 146 -9.16 -6.85 -4.69
C GLY A 146 -10.50 -6.16 -4.45
N THR A 147 -10.69 -5.53 -3.30
CA THR A 147 -11.85 -4.68 -2.99
C THR A 147 -12.01 -3.58 -4.04
N GLY A 148 -10.89 -3.00 -4.48
CA GLY A 148 -10.78 -2.11 -5.62
C GLY A 148 -9.95 -2.71 -6.76
N VAL A 149 -9.53 -1.85 -7.69
CA VAL A 149 -8.60 -2.17 -8.78
C VAL A 149 -7.44 -1.19 -8.72
N GLY A 150 -6.29 -1.70 -8.30
CA GLY A 150 -5.04 -0.95 -8.31
C GLY A 150 -4.15 -1.33 -9.50
N SER A 151 -3.15 -0.51 -9.79
CA SER A 151 -2.12 -0.89 -10.75
C SER A 151 -0.80 -0.15 -10.51
N GLY A 152 0.30 -0.83 -10.85
CA GLY A 152 1.63 -0.26 -10.91
C GLY A 152 2.20 -0.38 -12.32
N ILE A 153 2.77 0.69 -12.84
CA ILE A 153 3.35 0.75 -14.18
C ILE A 153 4.87 0.86 -14.06
N VAL A 154 5.59 -0.06 -14.67
CA VAL A 154 7.06 -0.05 -14.72
C VAL A 154 7.53 0.13 -16.16
N ILE A 155 8.42 1.11 -16.39
CA ILE A 155 9.02 1.39 -17.69
C ILE A 155 10.53 1.54 -17.49
N ASN A 156 11.31 0.81 -18.32
CA ASN A 156 12.76 0.76 -18.23
C ASN A 156 13.29 0.35 -16.83
N GLY A 157 12.54 -0.49 -16.11
CA GLY A 157 12.86 -0.93 -14.75
C GLY A 157 12.63 0.13 -13.68
N GLN A 158 11.88 1.17 -13.99
CA GLN A 158 11.53 2.24 -13.04
C GLN A 158 10.01 2.34 -12.91
N MET A 159 9.54 2.49 -11.66
CA MET A 159 8.13 2.75 -11.36
C MET A 159 7.72 4.13 -11.90
N VAL A 160 6.58 4.17 -12.56
CA VAL A 160 5.99 5.42 -13.05
C VAL A 160 5.09 6.00 -11.98
N TYR A 161 5.53 7.06 -11.33
CA TYR A 161 4.76 7.77 -10.30
C TYR A 161 3.94 8.95 -10.85
N GLY A 162 4.27 9.45 -12.05
CA GLY A 162 3.68 10.67 -12.59
C GLY A 162 4.28 11.94 -11.97
N CYS A 163 3.72 13.09 -12.33
CA CYS A 163 4.19 14.37 -11.84
C CYS A 163 3.79 14.68 -10.40
N ASP A 164 2.72 14.06 -9.92
CA ASP A 164 2.09 14.29 -8.63
C ASP A 164 2.08 13.05 -7.70
N GLY A 165 2.64 11.92 -8.16
CA GLY A 165 2.72 10.69 -7.37
C GLY A 165 1.55 9.72 -7.56
N PHE A 166 0.56 10.04 -8.40
CA PHE A 166 -0.69 9.27 -8.55
C PHE A 166 -0.87 8.65 -9.94
N ALA A 167 0.20 8.37 -10.68
CA ALA A 167 0.09 7.62 -11.92
C ALA A 167 -0.31 6.16 -11.65
N GLY A 168 -0.96 5.54 -12.63
CA GLY A 168 -1.32 4.13 -12.52
C GLY A 168 -2.73 3.86 -11.98
N GLU A 169 -3.59 4.86 -11.84
CA GLU A 169 -4.98 4.71 -11.37
C GLU A 169 -5.89 4.09 -12.45
N LEU A 170 -5.48 2.91 -13.00
CA LEU A 170 -6.21 2.26 -14.11
C LEU A 170 -7.60 1.76 -13.69
N GLY A 171 -7.82 1.47 -12.42
CA GLY A 171 -9.15 1.13 -11.90
C GLY A 171 -10.19 2.22 -12.14
N HIS A 172 -9.74 3.45 -12.32
CA HIS A 172 -10.61 4.60 -12.53
C HIS A 172 -10.74 5.07 -13.98
N VAL A 173 -10.22 4.31 -14.96
CA VAL A 173 -10.53 4.58 -16.38
C VAL A 173 -12.01 4.33 -16.66
N THR A 174 -12.62 5.20 -17.47
CA THR A 174 -14.05 5.10 -17.79
C THR A 174 -14.27 4.03 -18.86
N MET A 175 -14.93 2.94 -18.48
CA MET A 175 -15.32 1.83 -19.38
C MET A 175 -16.73 2.00 -19.93
N VAL A 176 -17.65 2.50 -19.11
CA VAL A 176 -19.05 2.72 -19.52
C VAL A 176 -19.39 4.20 -19.35
N ARG A 177 -19.72 4.85 -20.48
CA ARG A 177 -20.06 6.27 -20.49
C ARG A 177 -21.56 6.48 -20.30
N GLY A 178 -21.91 7.63 -19.74
CA GLY A 178 -23.31 8.06 -19.59
C GLY A 178 -23.99 7.48 -18.36
N LYS A 179 -25.33 7.55 -18.37
CA LYS A 179 -26.17 7.22 -17.20
C LYS A 179 -26.22 5.72 -16.88
N GLU A 180 -25.81 4.87 -17.82
CA GLU A 180 -25.79 3.42 -17.66
C GLU A 180 -24.54 2.94 -16.89
N GLY A 181 -23.57 3.81 -16.67
CA GLY A 181 -22.37 3.51 -15.92
C GLY A 181 -22.66 3.26 -14.43
N ARG A 182 -22.09 2.20 -13.86
CA ARG A 182 -22.17 1.94 -12.42
C ARG A 182 -21.44 3.03 -11.63
N THR A 183 -22.01 3.46 -10.52
CA THR A 183 -21.35 4.38 -9.59
C THR A 183 -20.08 3.71 -9.01
N CYS A 184 -18.98 4.41 -9.03
CA CYS A 184 -17.71 4.03 -8.43
C CYS A 184 -17.53 4.71 -7.07
N GLY A 185 -16.76 4.09 -6.16
CA GLY A 185 -16.40 4.66 -4.86
C GLY A 185 -15.69 6.01 -4.93
N CYS A 186 -15.04 6.33 -6.06
CA CYS A 186 -14.41 7.64 -6.30
C CYS A 186 -15.40 8.78 -6.66
N GLY A 187 -16.71 8.53 -6.61
CA GLY A 187 -17.77 9.50 -6.94
C GLY A 187 -18.10 9.62 -8.44
N ARG A 188 -17.30 9.03 -9.33
CA ARG A 188 -17.59 8.99 -10.79
C ARG A 188 -18.44 7.79 -11.17
N THR A 189 -18.90 7.76 -12.41
CA THR A 189 -19.64 6.63 -13.00
C THR A 189 -18.82 5.96 -14.08
N GLY A 190 -19.01 4.63 -14.23
CA GLY A 190 -18.46 3.85 -15.33
C GLY A 190 -16.98 3.48 -15.21
N CYS A 191 -16.35 3.62 -14.04
CA CYS A 191 -14.97 3.21 -13.82
C CYS A 191 -14.81 1.68 -13.95
N LEU A 192 -13.66 1.24 -14.45
CA LEU A 192 -13.29 -0.18 -14.58
C LEU A 192 -13.49 -0.94 -13.26
N GLU A 193 -13.07 -0.35 -12.14
CA GLU A 193 -13.21 -0.90 -10.79
C GLU A 193 -14.65 -1.34 -10.46
N ALA A 194 -15.66 -0.55 -10.87
CA ALA A 194 -17.06 -0.86 -10.60
C ALA A 194 -17.57 -2.14 -11.31
N TYR A 195 -16.75 -2.73 -12.19
CA TYR A 195 -17.08 -3.93 -12.96
C TYR A 195 -16.18 -5.12 -12.65
N CYS A 196 -14.87 -4.91 -12.48
CA CYS A 196 -13.90 -5.99 -12.37
C CYS A 196 -13.22 -6.13 -10.99
N SER A 197 -13.49 -5.24 -10.02
CA SER A 197 -13.12 -5.50 -8.62
C SER A 197 -13.93 -6.68 -8.06
N ALA A 198 -13.54 -7.22 -6.92
CA ALA A 198 -14.27 -8.31 -6.26
C ALA A 198 -15.75 -7.96 -6.04
N THR A 199 -16.03 -6.72 -5.60
CA THR A 199 -17.41 -6.23 -5.43
C THR A 199 -18.13 -6.01 -6.77
N GLY A 200 -17.41 -5.55 -7.79
CA GLY A 200 -17.93 -5.36 -9.14
C GLY A 200 -18.35 -6.67 -9.81
N VAL A 201 -17.52 -7.71 -9.69
CA VAL A 201 -17.83 -9.06 -10.20
C VAL A 201 -19.01 -9.66 -9.44
N ALA A 202 -19.03 -9.57 -8.12
CA ALA A 202 -20.15 -10.06 -7.31
C ALA A 202 -21.46 -9.36 -7.65
N ARG A 203 -21.43 -8.05 -7.89
CA ARG A 203 -22.59 -7.29 -8.38
C ARG A 203 -23.04 -7.77 -9.75
N THR A 204 -22.11 -7.97 -10.68
CA THR A 204 -22.42 -8.49 -12.02
C THR A 204 -23.12 -9.83 -11.95
N ALA A 205 -22.63 -10.76 -11.13
CA ALA A 205 -23.23 -12.08 -10.94
C ALA A 205 -24.68 -11.98 -10.43
N ARG A 206 -24.95 -11.12 -9.44
CA ARG A 206 -26.32 -10.89 -8.92
C ARG A 206 -27.25 -10.34 -10.01
N GLU A 207 -26.81 -9.32 -10.74
CA GLU A 207 -27.61 -8.71 -11.82
C GLU A 207 -27.94 -9.71 -12.94
N PHE A 208 -27.08 -10.70 -13.21
CA PHE A 208 -27.37 -11.78 -14.15
C PHE A 208 -28.35 -12.80 -13.59
N LEU A 209 -28.22 -13.18 -12.32
CA LEU A 209 -29.15 -14.11 -11.68
C LEU A 209 -30.57 -13.53 -11.62
N GLU A 210 -30.72 -12.25 -11.25
CA GLU A 210 -32.03 -11.56 -11.20
C GLU A 210 -32.73 -11.41 -12.57
N LYS A 211 -31.96 -11.48 -13.66
CA LYS A 211 -32.51 -11.44 -15.02
C LYS A 211 -32.80 -12.82 -15.62
N SER A 212 -32.41 -13.87 -14.94
CA SER A 212 -32.55 -15.26 -15.42
C SER A 212 -33.82 -15.95 -14.90
N ASP A 213 -34.56 -15.30 -13.98
CA ASP A 213 -35.88 -15.68 -13.49
C ASP A 213 -36.98 -14.93 -14.28
#